data_ed96c78613a1fecdf5d99a2ddd38683c
#
_entry.id   ed96c78613a1fecdf5d99a2ddd38683c
#
_cell.length_a   1.000
_cell.length_b   1.000
_cell.length_c   1.000
_cell.angle_alpha   90.00
_cell.angle_beta   90.00
_cell.angle_gamma   90.00
#
_symmetry.space_group_name_H-M   'P 1'
#
loop_
_entity.id
_entity.type
_entity.pdbx_description
1 polymer ?
#
loop_
_entity_poly.entity_id
_entity_poly.type
_entity_poly.pdbx_seq_one_letter_code
_entity_poly.pdbx_strand_id
1 'polypeptide(L)'
;MTSWISQRSLSIDSSGIRKVFDLARSLKDPINLSIGQPDFEVPAAVKQACIDAINSGHNGYTPTQGLPALREKLQATIDARYQHDDRKAFVSSGTSGGLVLA
;
A
#
# COMPACT_ATOMS: atom_id res chain seq x y z
N MET A 1 -7.97 -17.50 -31.74
CA MET A 1 -8.23 -17.55 -30.29
C MET A 1 -8.84 -16.21 -29.86
N THR A 2 -10.03 -16.22 -29.30
CA THR A 2 -10.67 -15.04 -28.75
C THR A 2 -9.90 -14.61 -27.51
N SER A 3 -9.30 -13.40 -27.52
CA SER A 3 -8.62 -12.86 -26.35
C SER A 3 -9.67 -12.53 -25.28
N TRP A 4 -9.50 -13.08 -24.09
CA TRP A 4 -10.31 -12.77 -22.89
C TRP A 4 -10.00 -11.40 -22.30
N ILE A 5 -8.98 -10.71 -22.83
CA ILE A 5 -8.52 -9.40 -22.36
C ILE A 5 -9.13 -8.31 -23.25
N SER A 6 -9.72 -7.28 -22.63
CA SER A 6 -10.31 -6.16 -23.37
C SER A 6 -9.26 -5.37 -24.14
N GLN A 7 -9.65 -4.76 -25.28
CA GLN A 7 -8.77 -3.88 -26.06
C GLN A 7 -8.24 -2.70 -25.20
N ARG A 8 -9.07 -2.17 -24.31
CA ARG A 8 -8.67 -1.11 -23.38
C ARG A 8 -7.55 -1.56 -22.45
N SER A 9 -7.62 -2.79 -21.93
CA SER A 9 -6.56 -3.36 -21.07
C SER A 9 -5.27 -3.59 -21.84
N LEU A 10 -5.36 -3.99 -23.09
CA LEU A 10 -4.18 -4.18 -23.98
C LEU A 10 -3.49 -2.86 -24.35
N SER A 11 -4.23 -1.74 -24.36
CA SER A 11 -3.67 -0.42 -24.67
C SER A 11 -2.97 0.26 -23.48
N ILE A 12 -3.10 -0.30 -22.27
CA ILE A 12 -2.44 0.24 -21.07
C ILE A 12 -1.08 -0.44 -20.92
N ASP A 13 -0.03 0.35 -21.02
CA ASP A 13 1.33 -0.15 -20.81
C ASP A 13 1.59 -0.47 -19.34
N SER A 14 2.37 -1.52 -19.07
CA SER A 14 2.76 -1.85 -17.70
C SER A 14 3.67 -0.74 -17.13
N SER A 15 3.63 -0.58 -15.80
CA SER A 15 4.49 0.39 -15.11
C SER A 15 5.95 0.24 -15.52
N GLY A 16 6.58 1.35 -15.93
CA GLY A 16 8.01 1.39 -16.28
C GLY A 16 8.92 0.92 -15.14
N ILE A 17 8.48 1.08 -13.90
CA ILE A 17 9.20 0.61 -12.71
C ILE A 17 9.36 -0.92 -12.74
N ARG A 18 8.33 -1.67 -13.13
CA ARG A 18 8.43 -3.13 -13.27
C ARG A 18 9.41 -3.56 -14.34
N LYS A 19 9.43 -2.86 -15.47
CA LYS A 19 10.40 -3.12 -16.56
C LYS A 19 11.84 -2.95 -16.06
N VAL A 20 12.11 -1.94 -15.23
CA VAL A 20 13.43 -1.72 -14.61
C VAL A 20 13.80 -2.86 -13.67
N PHE A 21 12.85 -3.36 -12.87
CA PHE A 21 13.09 -4.52 -12.00
C PHE A 21 13.48 -5.78 -12.78
N ASP A 22 12.76 -6.06 -13.85
CA ASP A 22 13.01 -7.26 -14.65
C ASP A 22 14.39 -7.16 -15.35
N LEU A 23 14.77 -5.98 -15.80
CA LEU A 23 16.11 -5.72 -16.32
C LEU A 23 17.18 -5.87 -15.24
N ALA A 24 16.95 -5.37 -14.03
CA ALA A 24 17.90 -5.45 -12.93
C ALA A 24 18.21 -6.89 -12.52
N ARG A 25 17.26 -7.83 -12.66
CA ARG A 25 17.48 -9.26 -12.37
C ARG A 25 18.53 -9.92 -13.27
N SER A 26 18.75 -9.38 -14.46
CA SER A 26 19.75 -9.87 -15.42
C SER A 26 21.14 -9.28 -15.18
N LEU A 27 21.28 -8.28 -14.34
CA LEU A 27 22.54 -7.62 -14.04
C LEU A 27 23.25 -8.30 -12.87
N LYS A 28 24.56 -8.36 -12.92
CA LYS A 28 25.39 -8.84 -11.82
C LYS A 28 25.61 -7.68 -10.84
N ASP A 29 25.17 -7.85 -9.59
CA ASP A 29 25.35 -6.90 -8.48
C ASP A 29 24.87 -5.46 -8.80
N PRO A 30 23.61 -5.25 -9.25
CA PRO A 30 23.13 -3.93 -9.58
C PRO A 30 22.93 -3.06 -8.32
N ILE A 31 23.35 -1.80 -8.39
CA ILE A 31 22.96 -0.80 -7.38
C ILE A 31 21.52 -0.35 -7.68
N ASN A 32 20.59 -0.74 -6.84
CA ASN A 32 19.16 -0.44 -7.02
C ASN A 32 18.81 0.94 -6.45
N LEU A 33 18.62 1.92 -7.32
CA LEU A 33 18.13 3.27 -6.98
C LEU A 33 16.70 3.52 -7.47
N SER A 34 15.99 2.48 -7.93
CA SER A 34 14.69 2.61 -8.58
C SER A 34 13.51 2.70 -7.62
N ILE A 35 13.63 2.16 -6.41
CA ILE A 35 12.57 2.14 -5.40
C ILE A 35 13.12 2.64 -4.07
N GLY A 36 12.35 3.54 -3.44
CA GLY A 36 12.58 3.98 -2.08
C GLY A 36 12.09 2.94 -1.08
N GLN A 37 12.88 1.89 -0.88
CA GLN A 37 12.62 0.89 0.15
C GLN A 37 13.57 1.14 1.33
N PRO A 38 13.07 1.12 2.59
CA PRO A 38 13.93 1.17 3.77
C PRO A 38 14.98 0.05 3.75
N ASP A 39 16.21 0.35 4.14
CA ASP A 39 17.31 -0.60 4.26
C ASP A 39 17.43 -1.21 5.66
N PHE A 40 16.47 -0.93 6.53
CA PHE A 40 16.38 -1.44 7.88
C PHE A 40 15.14 -2.32 8.07
N GLU A 41 15.23 -3.22 9.02
CA GLU A 41 14.16 -4.15 9.37
C GLU A 41 12.96 -3.47 10.04
N VAL A 42 11.76 -4.05 9.82
CA VAL A 42 10.57 -3.65 10.57
C VAL A 42 10.82 -3.83 12.08
N PRO A 43 10.50 -2.84 12.93
CA PRO A 43 10.71 -2.95 14.38
C PRO A 43 10.06 -4.22 14.96
N ALA A 44 10.79 -4.89 15.88
CA ALA A 44 10.36 -6.16 16.45
C ALA A 44 8.97 -6.07 17.10
N ALA A 45 8.65 -4.97 17.77
CA ALA A 45 7.34 -4.75 18.38
C ALA A 45 6.20 -4.73 17.35
N VAL A 46 6.43 -4.20 16.15
CA VAL A 46 5.45 -4.17 15.07
C VAL A 46 5.24 -5.57 14.49
N LYS A 47 6.33 -6.32 14.27
CA LYS A 47 6.26 -7.72 13.83
C LYS A 47 5.47 -8.56 14.85
N GLN A 48 5.79 -8.42 16.14
CA GLN A 48 5.12 -9.19 17.19
C GLN A 48 3.63 -8.85 17.29
N ALA A 49 3.27 -7.57 17.27
CA ALA A 49 1.86 -7.16 17.29
C ALA A 49 1.05 -7.72 16.11
N CYS A 50 1.65 -7.83 14.93
CA CYS A 50 1.01 -8.46 13.78
C CYS A 50 0.78 -9.97 14.00
N ILE A 51 1.78 -10.68 14.53
CA ILE A 51 1.71 -12.12 14.85
C ILE A 51 0.62 -12.35 15.91
N ASP A 52 0.60 -11.53 16.97
CA ASP A 52 -0.37 -11.64 18.05
C ASP A 52 -1.80 -11.39 17.55
N ALA A 53 -2.00 -10.42 16.66
CA ALA A 53 -3.30 -10.15 16.05
C ALA A 53 -3.79 -11.35 15.23
N ILE A 54 -2.92 -11.98 14.44
CA ILE A 54 -3.27 -13.18 13.67
C ILE A 54 -3.65 -14.33 14.60
N ASN A 55 -2.82 -14.59 15.61
CA ASN A 55 -3.02 -15.70 16.57
C ASN A 55 -4.28 -15.51 17.45
N SER A 56 -4.65 -14.26 17.73
CA SER A 56 -5.86 -13.92 18.49
C SER A 56 -7.13 -13.85 17.62
N GLY A 57 -7.05 -14.22 16.36
CA GLY A 57 -8.20 -14.34 15.48
C GLY A 57 -8.70 -13.04 14.84
N HIS A 58 -7.89 -11.98 14.83
CA HIS A 58 -8.22 -10.73 14.12
C HIS A 58 -8.05 -10.88 12.59
N ASN A 59 -8.73 -11.89 12.01
CA ASN A 59 -8.58 -12.28 10.60
C ASN A 59 -9.85 -12.05 9.78
N GLY A 60 -10.86 -11.39 10.37
CA GLY A 60 -12.15 -11.15 9.72
C GLY A 60 -12.15 -9.94 8.80
N TYR A 61 -13.31 -9.71 8.18
CA TYR A 61 -13.55 -8.51 7.39
C TYR A 61 -13.52 -7.26 8.25
N THR A 62 -13.03 -6.19 7.68
CA THR A 62 -13.05 -4.85 8.29
C THR A 62 -14.10 -3.96 7.63
N PRO A 63 -14.54 -2.88 8.28
CA PRO A 63 -15.31 -1.84 7.59
C PRO A 63 -14.56 -1.32 6.36
N THR A 64 -15.30 -0.96 5.31
CA THR A 64 -14.73 -0.49 4.02
C THR A 64 -13.75 0.68 4.19
N GLN A 65 -13.99 1.55 5.17
CA GLN A 65 -13.14 2.71 5.45
C GLN A 65 -11.92 2.38 6.31
N GLY A 66 -11.76 1.14 6.74
CA GLY A 66 -10.73 0.68 7.66
C GLY A 66 -11.21 0.56 9.11
N LEU A 67 -10.42 -0.13 9.92
CA LEU A 67 -10.71 -0.34 11.34
C LEU A 67 -10.88 0.99 12.08
N PRO A 68 -11.95 1.16 12.91
CA PRO A 68 -12.18 2.37 13.66
C PRO A 68 -10.97 2.82 14.50
N ALA A 69 -10.38 1.91 15.26
CA ALA A 69 -9.22 2.21 16.10
C ALA A 69 -8.00 2.73 15.31
N LEU A 70 -7.77 2.22 14.10
CA LEU A 70 -6.71 2.73 13.20
C LEU A 70 -7.08 4.13 12.68
N ARG A 71 -8.32 4.30 12.24
CA ARG A 71 -8.80 5.58 11.70
C ARG A 71 -8.78 6.69 12.73
N GLU A 72 -9.15 6.42 13.98
CA GLU A 72 -9.07 7.36 15.09
C GLU A 72 -7.65 7.85 15.34
N LYS A 73 -6.67 6.94 15.35
CA LYS A 73 -5.26 7.31 15.49
C LYS A 73 -4.74 8.15 14.32
N LEU A 74 -5.11 7.79 13.10
CA LEU A 74 -4.75 8.55 11.90
C LEU A 74 -5.43 9.92 11.90
N GLN A 75 -6.70 9.97 12.29
CA GLN A 75 -7.46 11.23 12.38
C GLN A 75 -6.82 12.18 13.39
N ALA A 76 -6.45 11.70 14.57
CA ALA A 76 -5.77 12.52 15.57
C ALA A 76 -4.46 13.12 15.03
N THR A 77 -3.72 12.37 14.21
CA THR A 77 -2.50 12.88 13.55
C THR A 77 -2.82 13.95 12.50
N ILE A 78 -3.90 13.76 11.74
CA ILE A 78 -4.36 14.73 10.74
C ILE A 78 -4.81 16.02 11.41
N ASP A 79 -5.64 15.92 12.46
CA ASP A 79 -6.18 17.06 13.21
C ASP A 79 -5.08 17.88 13.88
N ALA A 80 -4.05 17.20 14.42
CA ALA A 80 -2.89 17.86 15.01
C ALA A 80 -2.00 18.57 13.98
N ARG A 81 -1.93 18.05 12.75
CA ARG A 81 -1.04 18.57 11.70
C ARG A 81 -1.69 19.62 10.81
N TYR A 82 -2.98 19.51 10.58
CA TYR A 82 -3.73 20.34 9.66
C TYR A 82 -4.92 20.96 10.39
N GLN A 83 -5.02 22.27 10.39
CA GLN A 83 -6.18 23.00 10.93
C GLN A 83 -7.37 22.92 9.96
N HIS A 84 -7.99 21.73 9.87
CA HIS A 84 -9.11 21.44 8.98
C HIS A 84 -10.18 20.63 9.71
N ASP A 85 -11.44 21.04 9.57
CA ASP A 85 -12.59 20.31 10.13
C ASP A 85 -13.20 19.29 9.16
N ASP A 86 -12.85 19.34 7.88
CA ASP A 86 -13.46 18.58 6.79
C ASP A 86 -12.65 17.36 6.33
N ARG A 87 -11.41 17.21 6.79
CA ARG A 87 -10.58 16.05 6.42
C ARG A 87 -10.89 14.84 7.27
N LYS A 88 -11.10 13.70 6.62
CA LYS A 88 -11.39 12.43 7.29
C LYS A 88 -10.39 11.34 6.84
N ALA A 89 -9.90 10.57 7.82
CA ALA A 89 -9.03 9.44 7.54
C ALA A 89 -9.82 8.29 6.88
N PHE A 90 -9.28 7.77 5.79
CA PHE A 90 -9.79 6.63 5.06
C PHE A 90 -8.62 5.70 4.70
N VAL A 91 -8.80 4.40 4.94
CA VAL A 91 -7.81 3.38 4.57
C VAL A 91 -8.19 2.79 3.23
N SER A 92 -7.31 2.95 2.24
CA SER A 92 -7.53 2.48 0.87
C SER A 92 -6.56 1.36 0.49
N SER A 93 -6.79 0.74 -0.65
CA SER A 93 -5.88 -0.26 -1.24
C SER A 93 -4.69 0.44 -1.91
N GLY A 94 -3.74 0.88 -1.10
CA GLY A 94 -2.56 1.62 -1.54
C GLY A 94 -2.87 3.02 -2.07
N THR A 95 -1.83 3.73 -2.46
CA THR A 95 -1.94 5.10 -3.00
C THR A 95 -2.76 5.16 -4.28
N SER A 96 -2.62 4.18 -5.17
CA SER A 96 -3.39 4.14 -6.43
C SER A 96 -4.89 4.01 -6.17
N GLY A 97 -5.30 3.18 -5.19
CA GLY A 97 -6.69 3.10 -4.77
C GLY A 97 -7.20 4.42 -4.18
N GLY A 98 -6.38 5.08 -3.37
CA GLY A 98 -6.69 6.39 -2.81
C GLY A 98 -6.91 7.45 -3.90
N LEU A 99 -6.03 7.50 -4.90
CA LEU A 99 -6.16 8.46 -6.03
C LEU A 99 -7.39 8.23 -6.91
N VAL A 100 -7.85 6.98 -7.02
CA VAL A 100 -9.08 6.67 -7.78
C VAL A 100 -10.34 7.10 -7.02
N LEU A 101 -10.29 7.07 -5.66
CA LEU A 101 -11.41 7.43 -4.80
C LEU A 101 -11.51 8.93 -4.53
N ALA A 102 -10.43 9.69 -4.70
CA ALA A 102 -10.38 11.14 -4.52
C ALA A 102 -10.92 11.89 -5.74
#